data_fbae7a3c1b42b4b9c058d603847f86f8
#
_entry.id   fbae7a3c1b42b4b9c058d603847f86f8
#
_cell.length_a   1.000
_cell.length_b   1.000
_cell.length_c   1.000
_cell.angle_alpha   90.00
_cell.angle_beta   90.00
_cell.angle_gamma   90.00
#
_symmetry.space_group_name_H-M   'P 1'
#
loop_
_entity.id
_entity.type
_entity.pdbx_description
1 polymer ?
#
loop_
_entity_poly.entity_id
_entity_poly.type
_entity_poly.pdbx_seq_one_letter_code
_entity_poly.pdbx_strand_id
1 'polypeptide(L)'
;MPRRHRDAERRLFEIAEAQQGFFTTKQAKAAGFAENTHPYHVQVGNWIREHRGIYRLALFPLAEHPDLVKWALWSRNRNEVTEGVYSHQTALSLYELSDLNPAKLYMTVPTHFRRNSEIPGILVLHYANLPAEHVRRRRASSILDPFERFSI
;
A
#
# COMPACT_ATOMS: atom_id res chain seq x y z
N MET A 1 2.01 -28.99 -13.02
CA MET A 1 1.45 -28.14 -11.95
C MET A 1 0.05 -28.56 -11.58
N PRO A 2 -0.21 -28.77 -10.29
CA PRO A 2 -1.56 -29.01 -9.85
C PRO A 2 -2.47 -27.83 -10.24
N ARG A 3 -3.69 -28.17 -10.62
CA ARG A 3 -4.68 -27.18 -11.02
C ARG A 3 -4.91 -26.12 -9.92
N ARG A 4 -4.93 -26.57 -8.65
CA ARG A 4 -5.10 -25.69 -7.50
C ARG A 4 -4.01 -24.63 -7.41
N HIS A 5 -2.77 -25.02 -7.71
CA HIS A 5 -1.63 -24.09 -7.66
C HIS A 5 -1.73 -23.02 -8.76
N ARG A 6 -2.10 -23.40 -9.98
CA ARG A 6 -2.30 -22.44 -11.06
C ARG A 6 -3.42 -21.46 -10.76
N ASP A 7 -4.49 -21.95 -10.15
CA ASP A 7 -5.60 -21.07 -9.76
C ASP A 7 -5.17 -20.06 -8.71
N ALA A 8 -4.34 -20.49 -7.75
CA ALA A 8 -3.81 -19.58 -6.73
C ALA A 8 -2.91 -18.52 -7.35
N GLU A 9 -2.03 -18.90 -8.27
CA GLU A 9 -1.15 -17.96 -8.97
C GLU A 9 -1.97 -16.92 -9.75
N ARG A 10 -3.00 -17.35 -10.45
CA ARG A 10 -3.86 -16.46 -11.20
C ARG A 10 -4.59 -15.49 -10.28
N ARG A 11 -5.16 -15.98 -9.19
CA ARG A 11 -5.86 -15.12 -8.23
C ARG A 11 -4.92 -14.10 -7.62
N LEU A 12 -3.71 -14.53 -7.25
CA LEU A 12 -2.73 -13.60 -6.70
C LEU A 12 -2.32 -12.55 -7.72
N PHE A 13 -2.11 -12.96 -8.97
CA PHE A 13 -1.77 -12.00 -10.03
C PHE A 13 -2.87 -10.95 -10.20
N GLU A 14 -4.14 -11.36 -10.20
CA GLU A 14 -5.25 -10.44 -10.34
C GLU A 14 -5.29 -9.42 -9.19
N ILE A 15 -5.04 -9.88 -7.97
CA ILE A 15 -4.97 -9.00 -6.80
C ILE A 15 -3.81 -8.02 -6.94
N ALA A 16 -2.63 -8.53 -7.24
CA ALA A 16 -1.41 -7.73 -7.33
C ALA A 16 -1.47 -6.74 -8.49
N GLU A 17 -2.04 -7.14 -9.62
CA GLU A 17 -2.17 -6.25 -10.79
C GLU A 17 -2.95 -4.99 -10.43
N ALA A 18 -4.02 -5.13 -9.65
CA ALA A 18 -4.81 -3.99 -9.21
C ALA A 18 -4.03 -3.08 -8.24
N GLN A 19 -2.93 -3.57 -7.68
CA GLN A 19 -2.09 -2.86 -6.71
C GLN A 19 -0.67 -2.67 -7.22
N GLN A 20 -0.51 -2.61 -8.52
CA GLN A 20 0.77 -2.35 -9.19
C GLN A 20 1.85 -3.36 -8.81
N GLY A 21 1.46 -4.61 -8.61
CA GLY A 21 2.36 -5.72 -8.32
C GLY A 21 2.51 -6.04 -6.85
N PHE A 22 1.98 -5.20 -5.96
CA PHE A 22 2.08 -5.41 -4.51
C PHE A 22 0.91 -6.23 -3.99
N PHE A 23 1.15 -6.94 -2.88
CA PHE A 23 0.09 -7.67 -2.18
C PHE A 23 0.50 -7.91 -0.73
N THR A 24 -0.49 -8.22 0.10
CA THR A 24 -0.26 -8.47 1.52
C THR A 24 -0.26 -9.97 1.82
N THR A 25 0.23 -10.33 3.01
CA THR A 25 0.15 -11.70 3.52
C THR A 25 -1.29 -12.22 3.48
N LYS A 26 -2.24 -11.41 3.94
CA LYS A 26 -3.65 -11.82 3.95
C LYS A 26 -4.19 -12.06 2.55
N GLN A 27 -3.79 -11.23 1.59
CA GLN A 27 -4.21 -11.40 0.21
C GLN A 27 -3.63 -12.66 -0.41
N ALA A 28 -2.37 -12.97 -0.13
CA ALA A 28 -1.75 -14.19 -0.62
C ALA A 28 -2.46 -15.42 -0.04
N LYS A 29 -2.81 -15.38 1.24
CA LYS A 29 -3.58 -16.47 1.87
C LYS A 29 -4.94 -16.62 1.22
N ALA A 30 -5.64 -15.52 0.98
CA ALA A 30 -6.95 -15.54 0.32
C ALA A 30 -6.86 -16.09 -1.10
N ALA A 31 -5.74 -15.87 -1.79
CA ALA A 31 -5.53 -16.41 -3.13
C ALA A 31 -5.26 -17.91 -3.14
N GLY A 32 -4.85 -18.48 -1.99
CA GLY A 32 -4.60 -19.90 -1.89
C GLY A 32 -3.17 -20.29 -1.51
N PHE A 33 -2.33 -19.31 -1.13
CA PHE A 33 -0.95 -19.57 -0.69
C PHE A 33 -0.92 -19.66 0.83
N ALA A 34 -0.70 -20.86 1.35
CA ALA A 34 -0.57 -21.04 2.79
C ALA A 34 0.57 -20.20 3.34
N GLU A 35 0.36 -19.57 4.51
CA GLU A 35 1.31 -18.63 5.07
C GLU A 35 2.71 -19.23 5.25
N ASN A 36 2.79 -20.50 5.65
CA ASN A 36 4.07 -21.17 5.84
C ASN A 36 4.86 -21.38 4.55
N THR A 37 4.26 -21.15 3.38
CA THR A 37 4.94 -21.26 2.08
C THR A 37 5.47 -19.91 1.60
N HIS A 38 5.08 -18.82 2.22
CA HIS A 38 5.49 -17.48 1.77
C HIS A 38 7.02 -17.29 1.77
N PRO A 39 7.75 -17.70 2.81
CA PRO A 39 9.21 -17.58 2.79
C PRO A 39 9.88 -18.32 1.63
N TYR A 40 9.31 -19.46 1.24
CA TYR A 40 9.81 -20.20 0.09
C TYR A 40 9.75 -19.36 -1.20
N HIS A 41 8.61 -18.70 -1.44
CA HIS A 41 8.43 -17.88 -2.65
C HIS A 41 9.38 -16.68 -2.68
N VAL A 42 9.71 -16.13 -1.52
CA VAL A 42 10.72 -15.08 -1.43
C VAL A 42 12.10 -15.65 -1.73
N GLN A 43 12.42 -16.80 -1.15
CA GLN A 43 13.74 -17.42 -1.30
C GLN A 43 14.03 -17.80 -2.76
N VAL A 44 13.04 -18.32 -3.48
CA VAL A 44 13.24 -18.72 -4.88
C VAL A 44 13.09 -17.58 -5.87
N GLY A 45 12.81 -16.37 -5.40
CA GLY A 45 12.76 -15.19 -6.25
C GLY A 45 11.44 -14.93 -6.94
N ASN A 46 10.36 -15.62 -6.56
CA ASN A 46 9.03 -15.36 -7.12
C ASN A 46 8.44 -14.06 -6.56
N TRP A 47 8.70 -13.80 -5.29
CA TRP A 47 8.19 -12.64 -4.56
C TRP A 47 9.36 -11.86 -3.97
N ILE A 48 9.20 -10.54 -3.87
CA ILE A 48 10.13 -9.68 -3.14
C ILE A 48 9.43 -9.21 -1.88
N ARG A 49 10.07 -9.41 -0.72
CA ARG A 49 9.52 -8.88 0.53
C ARG A 49 9.89 -7.41 0.64
N GLU A 50 8.87 -6.56 0.59
CA GLU A 50 9.06 -5.11 0.62
C GLU A 50 9.03 -4.56 2.05
N HIS A 51 8.20 -5.16 2.89
CA HIS A 51 8.05 -4.80 4.29
C HIS A 51 7.38 -5.98 5.01
N ARG A 52 7.30 -5.93 6.32
CA ARG A 52 6.63 -6.98 7.08
C ARG A 52 5.18 -7.11 6.60
N GLY A 53 4.84 -8.28 6.09
CA GLY A 53 3.50 -8.56 5.59
C GLY A 53 3.15 -7.95 4.25
N ILE A 54 4.11 -7.34 3.56
CA ILE A 54 3.91 -6.73 2.25
C ILE A 54 4.94 -7.26 1.28
N TYR A 55 4.46 -7.75 0.14
CA TYR A 55 5.28 -8.35 -0.90
C TYR A 55 4.98 -7.74 -2.25
N ARG A 56 5.85 -8.00 -3.20
CA ARG A 56 5.67 -7.63 -4.60
C ARG A 56 6.04 -8.80 -5.49
N LEU A 57 5.28 -8.99 -6.59
CA LEU A 57 5.64 -9.98 -7.59
C LEU A 57 6.95 -9.55 -8.27
N ALA A 58 7.96 -10.44 -8.26
CA ALA A 58 9.31 -10.08 -8.71
C ALA A 58 9.36 -9.67 -10.17
N LEU A 59 8.53 -10.29 -11.02
CA LEU A 59 8.53 -10.02 -12.46
C LEU A 59 7.53 -8.96 -12.89
N PHE A 60 6.78 -8.39 -11.95
CA PHE A 60 5.85 -7.32 -12.27
C PHE A 60 6.61 -6.02 -12.47
N PRO A 61 6.27 -5.22 -13.52
CA PRO A 61 6.94 -3.95 -13.74
C PRO A 61 6.83 -3.03 -12.52
N LEU A 62 7.94 -2.39 -12.16
CA LEU A 62 7.97 -1.50 -11.00
C LEU A 62 7.09 -0.28 -11.26
N ALA A 63 6.28 0.08 -10.27
CA ALA A 63 5.41 1.26 -10.33
C ALA A 63 6.24 2.55 -10.37
N GLU A 64 5.62 3.63 -10.83
CA GLU A 64 6.27 4.95 -10.84
C GLU A 64 6.63 5.40 -9.42
N HIS A 65 5.73 5.16 -8.46
CA HIS A 65 5.96 5.51 -7.06
C HIS A 65 5.68 4.28 -6.18
N PRO A 66 6.59 3.30 -6.17
CA PRO A 66 6.33 2.04 -5.45
C PRO A 66 6.16 2.25 -3.94
N ASP A 67 6.84 3.22 -3.35
CA ASP A 67 6.70 3.48 -1.91
C ASP A 67 5.29 3.95 -1.56
N LEU A 68 4.62 4.68 -2.44
CA LEU A 68 3.26 5.13 -2.18
C LEU A 68 2.29 3.95 -2.09
N VAL A 69 2.47 2.96 -2.95
CA VAL A 69 1.64 1.75 -2.92
C VAL A 69 1.92 0.95 -1.65
N LYS A 70 3.20 0.76 -1.34
CA LYS A 70 3.63 -0.01 -0.18
C LYS A 70 3.04 0.54 1.12
N TRP A 71 3.17 1.83 1.36
CA TRP A 71 2.71 2.40 2.62
C TRP A 71 1.20 2.60 2.67
N ALA A 72 0.52 2.72 1.52
CA ALA A 72 -0.93 2.65 1.48
C ALA A 72 -1.41 1.28 1.97
N LEU A 73 -0.78 0.21 1.51
CA LEU A 73 -1.10 -1.14 1.99
C LEU A 73 -0.81 -1.32 3.48
N TRP A 74 0.29 -0.73 3.95
CA TRP A 74 0.64 -0.76 5.37
C TRP A 74 -0.47 -0.14 6.23
N SER A 75 -1.17 0.88 5.72
CA SER A 75 -2.21 1.58 6.47
C SER A 75 -3.54 0.85 6.54
N ARG A 76 -3.65 -0.35 5.97
CA ARG A 76 -4.90 -1.11 6.00
C ARG A 76 -5.30 -1.52 7.41
N ASN A 77 -6.61 -1.45 7.68
CA ASN A 77 -7.16 -1.92 8.95
C ASN A 77 -7.46 -3.43 8.90
N ARG A 78 -8.05 -3.95 9.96
CA ARG A 78 -8.40 -5.39 10.05
C ARG A 78 -9.37 -5.84 8.97
N ASN A 79 -10.18 -4.93 8.45
CA ASN A 79 -11.15 -5.21 7.40
C ASN A 79 -10.55 -5.00 6.01
N GLU A 80 -9.21 -4.85 5.92
CA GLU A 80 -8.48 -4.67 4.67
C GLU A 80 -8.83 -3.39 3.93
N VAL A 81 -9.26 -2.36 4.65
CA VAL A 81 -9.52 -1.04 4.09
C VAL A 81 -8.32 -0.15 4.33
N THR A 82 -7.80 0.46 3.26
CA THR A 82 -6.71 1.42 3.32
C THR A 82 -7.20 2.68 4.05
N GLU A 83 -6.56 3.02 5.16
CA GLU A 83 -6.95 4.18 5.96
C GLU A 83 -6.08 5.41 5.71
N GLY A 84 -4.88 5.23 5.19
CA GLY A 84 -3.97 6.34 4.95
C GLY A 84 -4.28 7.09 3.68
N VAL A 85 -4.22 8.42 3.77
CA VAL A 85 -4.40 9.33 2.63
C VAL A 85 -3.16 10.20 2.55
N TYR A 86 -2.47 10.19 1.42
CA TYR A 86 -1.29 11.05 1.26
C TYR A 86 -1.70 12.51 1.28
N SER A 87 -0.98 13.30 2.05
CA SER A 87 -1.37 14.66 2.39
C SER A 87 -0.15 15.56 2.46
N HIS A 88 -0.38 16.85 2.76
CA HIS A 88 0.69 17.83 2.97
C HIS A 88 1.65 17.89 1.78
N GLN A 89 2.96 17.88 2.04
CA GLN A 89 3.96 18.01 0.97
C GLN A 89 3.91 16.84 -0.03
N THR A 90 3.58 15.64 0.42
CA THR A 90 3.46 14.50 -0.48
C THR A 90 2.33 14.70 -1.48
N ALA A 91 1.16 15.17 -1.02
CA ALA A 91 0.04 15.44 -1.90
C ALA A 91 0.36 16.54 -2.89
N LEU A 92 1.01 17.61 -2.44
CA LEU A 92 1.42 18.71 -3.31
C LEU A 92 2.36 18.22 -4.41
N SER A 93 3.33 17.37 -4.06
CA SER A 93 4.26 16.80 -5.03
C SER A 93 3.56 15.95 -6.07
N LEU A 94 2.58 15.15 -5.64
CA LEU A 94 1.84 14.26 -6.54
C LEU A 94 0.96 15.03 -7.53
N TYR A 95 0.58 16.26 -7.21
CA TYR A 95 -0.11 17.15 -8.12
C TYR A 95 0.85 18.05 -8.90
N GLU A 96 2.15 17.75 -8.84
CA GLU A 96 3.20 18.48 -9.53
C GLU A 96 3.31 19.95 -9.10
N LEU A 97 2.92 20.24 -7.85
CA LEU A 97 2.99 21.57 -7.29
C LEU A 97 4.32 21.83 -6.57
N SER A 98 5.06 20.77 -6.26
CA SER A 98 6.38 20.84 -5.65
C SER A 98 7.11 19.52 -5.89
N ASP A 99 8.42 19.50 -5.62
CA ASP A 99 9.21 18.28 -5.76
C ASP A 99 8.92 17.31 -4.62
N LEU A 100 8.83 16.01 -4.94
CA LEU A 100 8.67 14.99 -3.92
C LEU A 100 9.95 14.86 -3.10
N ASN A 101 9.83 14.98 -1.79
CA ASN A 101 10.94 14.71 -0.88
C ASN A 101 10.97 13.21 -0.57
N PRO A 102 11.96 12.45 -1.09
CA PRO A 102 12.00 11.00 -0.90
C PRO A 102 12.31 10.58 0.54
N ALA A 103 12.80 11.51 1.38
CA ALA A 103 13.14 11.21 2.77
C ALA A 103 11.92 11.09 3.68
N LYS A 104 10.79 11.70 3.30
CA LYS A 104 9.58 11.71 4.12
C LYS A 104 8.33 11.61 3.25
N LEU A 105 7.38 10.80 3.70
CA LEU A 105 6.06 10.70 3.09
C LEU A 105 5.02 11.09 4.13
N TYR A 106 4.19 12.05 3.77
CA TYR A 106 3.17 12.59 4.67
C TYR A 106 1.82 11.94 4.39
N MET A 107 1.23 11.38 5.43
CA MET A 107 -0.01 10.62 5.33
C MET A 107 -0.94 11.02 6.47
N THR A 108 -2.19 11.27 6.15
CA THR A 108 -3.23 11.50 7.16
C THR A 108 -4.00 10.21 7.37
N VAL A 109 -4.17 9.82 8.63
CA VAL A 109 -4.91 8.64 9.04
C VAL A 109 -6.04 9.06 9.96
N PRO A 110 -7.13 8.24 10.08
CA PRO A 110 -8.22 8.56 11.00
C PRO A 110 -7.73 8.70 12.43
N THR A 111 -8.46 9.47 13.24
CA THR A 111 -8.06 9.73 14.62
C THR A 111 -8.00 8.46 15.46
N HIS A 112 -8.73 7.42 15.09
CA HIS A 112 -8.74 6.13 15.80
C HIS A 112 -7.64 5.17 15.34
N PHE A 113 -6.84 5.55 14.32
CA PHE A 113 -5.82 4.69 13.75
C PHE A 113 -4.81 4.24 14.80
N ARG A 114 -4.55 2.94 14.88
CA ARG A 114 -3.60 2.35 15.82
C ARG A 114 -2.78 1.28 15.11
N ARG A 115 -1.53 1.18 15.48
CA ARG A 115 -0.63 0.12 15.02
C ARG A 115 0.10 -0.47 16.21
N ASN A 116 0.16 -1.81 16.26
CA ASN A 116 0.94 -2.51 17.26
C ASN A 116 2.42 -2.55 16.91
N SER A 117 2.73 -2.47 15.62
CA SER A 117 4.10 -2.44 15.15
C SER A 117 4.63 -1.02 15.04
N GLU A 118 5.96 -0.90 14.98
CA GLU A 118 6.60 0.39 14.83
C GLU A 118 6.17 1.09 13.54
N ILE A 119 5.96 2.40 13.62
CA ILE A 119 5.66 3.21 12.44
C ILE A 119 6.94 3.38 11.62
N PRO A 120 6.91 3.07 10.30
CA PRO A 120 8.09 3.25 9.46
C PRO A 120 8.64 4.67 9.53
N GLY A 121 9.97 4.78 9.64
CA GLY A 121 10.61 6.08 9.83
C GLY A 121 10.43 7.07 8.70
N ILE A 122 10.13 6.59 7.49
CA ILE A 122 9.86 7.45 6.34
C ILE A 122 8.49 8.13 6.45
N LEU A 123 7.55 7.55 7.20
CA LEU A 123 6.18 8.09 7.30
C LEU A 123 6.07 9.15 8.38
N VAL A 124 5.41 10.25 8.04
CA VAL A 124 4.97 11.26 8.99
C VAL A 124 3.45 11.21 9.02
N LEU A 125 2.89 10.76 10.14
CA LEU A 125 1.45 10.57 10.27
C LEU A 125 0.80 11.81 10.89
N HIS A 126 -0.31 12.22 10.29
CA HIS A 126 -1.22 13.22 10.84
C HIS A 126 -2.55 12.54 11.12
N TYR A 127 -3.19 12.88 12.22
CA TYR A 127 -4.42 12.23 12.66
C TYR A 127 -5.60 13.18 12.48
N ALA A 128 -6.49 12.85 11.55
CA ALA A 128 -7.69 13.64 11.28
C ALA A 128 -8.70 12.79 10.51
N ASN A 129 -9.98 13.04 10.75
CA ASN A 129 -11.05 12.39 10.00
C ASN A 129 -11.37 13.28 8.79
N LEU A 130 -10.97 12.82 7.60
CA LEU A 130 -11.12 13.60 6.37
C LEU A 130 -12.47 13.33 5.71
N PRO A 131 -13.17 14.39 5.22
CA PRO A 131 -14.35 14.18 4.38
C PRO A 131 -13.99 13.44 3.09
N ALA A 132 -14.84 12.51 2.68
CA ALA A 132 -14.57 11.70 1.50
C ALA A 132 -14.41 12.55 0.23
N GLU A 133 -15.13 13.67 0.15
CA GLU A 133 -15.04 14.58 -0.99
C GLU A 133 -13.68 15.27 -1.14
N HIS A 134 -12.87 15.29 -0.08
CA HIS A 134 -11.53 15.89 -0.11
C HIS A 134 -10.46 14.89 -0.54
N VAL A 135 -10.82 13.63 -0.76
CA VAL A 135 -9.88 12.56 -1.07
C VAL A 135 -10.01 12.18 -2.53
N ARG A 136 -8.88 12.14 -3.25
CA ARG A 136 -8.81 11.68 -4.64
C ARG A 136 -8.15 10.32 -4.70
N ARG A 137 -8.75 9.40 -5.45
CA ARG A 137 -8.15 8.10 -5.66
C ARG A 137 -7.20 8.13 -6.82
N ARG A 138 -6.01 7.58 -6.60
CA ARG A 138 -5.05 7.28 -7.65
C ARG A 138 -4.79 5.78 -7.58
N ARG A 139 -4.02 5.25 -8.52
CA ARG A 139 -3.71 3.81 -8.55
C ARG A 139 -3.22 3.35 -7.18
N ALA A 140 -3.92 2.41 -6.56
CA ALA A 140 -3.57 1.77 -5.30
C ALA A 140 -3.26 2.72 -4.13
N SER A 141 -3.61 4.01 -4.22
CA SER A 141 -3.43 4.96 -3.14
C SER A 141 -4.49 6.04 -3.16
N SER A 142 -4.59 6.79 -2.07
CA SER A 142 -5.52 7.91 -1.94
C SER A 142 -4.73 9.17 -1.59
N ILE A 143 -5.12 10.29 -2.18
CA ILE A 143 -4.43 11.57 -2.03
C ILE A 143 -5.43 12.63 -1.62
N LEU A 144 -5.02 13.47 -0.65
CA LEU A 144 -5.80 14.62 -0.24
C LEU A 144 -5.80 15.67 -1.36
N ASP A 145 -6.98 16.26 -1.65
CA ASP A 145 -7.09 17.31 -2.64
C ASP A 145 -6.40 18.57 -2.11
N PRO A 146 -5.35 19.08 -2.77
CA PRO A 146 -4.62 20.22 -2.27
C PRO A 146 -5.38 21.55 -2.37
N PHE A 147 -6.50 21.57 -3.11
CA PHE A 147 -7.30 22.77 -3.29
C PHE A 147 -8.46 22.88 -2.31
N GLU A 148 -8.67 21.87 -1.47
CA GLU A 148 -9.70 21.90 -0.45
C GLU A 148 -9.16 22.50 0.84
N ARG A 149 -9.97 23.35 1.48
CA ARG A 149 -9.60 23.97 2.75
C ARG A 149 -10.19 23.19 3.90
N PHE A 150 -9.33 22.75 4.81
CA PHE A 150 -9.77 22.15 6.07
C PHE A 150 -8.62 22.24 7.06
N SER A 151 -8.98 22.23 8.35
CA SER A 151 -8.00 22.22 9.43
C SER A 151 -7.59 20.77 9.70
N ILE A 152 -6.30 20.57 9.71
CA ILE A 152 -5.74 19.25 10.03
C ILE A 152 -4.89 19.38 11.29
#